data_880a2305998c0ffb86fc07daeeadb5ec
#
_entry.id   880a2305998c0ffb86fc07daeeadb5ec
#
_cell.length_a   1.000
_cell.length_b   1.000
_cell.length_c   1.000
_cell.angle_alpha   90.00
_cell.angle_beta   90.00
_cell.angle_gamma   90.00
#
_symmetry.space_group_name_H-M   'P 1'
#
loop_
_entity.id
_entity.type
_entity.pdbx_description
1 polymer ?
#
loop_
_entity_poly.entity_id
_entity_poly.type
_entity_poly.pdbx_seq_one_letter_code
_entity_poly.pdbx_strand_id
1 'polypeptide(L)'
;MSMMNKVVTSVVLFLCLLVTLIIFLFQSTRLQTKGSYQLKSLSSEVDVYFDEYGIPHISAQKPKDAYRVLGFIMASERLFQLDLMRRVVSGKLSEVFGSDTLDIDILSRKLMLKKNSVDFLERKNNGLSQEAKSYMNAYLEGIHEYIETQSLPVEFKLLGYTPGPFEMADMLGLSSYMALGFSEGLTADVLFSELMEILPEDKMKIIRVGAEVDKDYFTPKKIVRSKFIKGLHSTIDKINNYVPIFHGSNSWVLSGKRTESGYPLLA
;
A
#
# COMPACT_ATOMS: atom_id res chain seq x y z
N MET A 1 28.08 45.20 17.61
CA MET A 1 27.17 44.02 17.61
C MET A 1 27.73 43.04 18.62
N SER A 2 26.99 42.73 19.68
CA SER A 2 27.45 41.83 20.73
C SER A 2 27.73 40.43 20.17
N MET A 3 28.61 39.66 20.80
CA MET A 3 28.93 38.28 20.42
C MET A 3 27.67 37.43 20.33
N MET A 4 26.69 37.66 21.22
CA MET A 4 25.38 37.03 21.24
C MET A 4 24.56 37.29 19.95
N ASN A 5 24.57 38.55 19.46
CA ASN A 5 23.87 38.88 18.21
C ASN A 5 24.51 38.20 16.99
N LYS A 6 25.84 38.06 16.94
CA LYS A 6 26.52 37.31 15.87
C LYS A 6 26.14 35.83 15.87
N VAL A 7 26.10 35.20 17.05
CA VAL A 7 25.69 33.80 17.20
C VAL A 7 24.25 33.62 16.76
N VAL A 8 23.31 34.45 17.23
CA VAL A 8 21.91 34.40 16.84
C VAL A 8 21.74 34.56 15.33
N THR A 9 22.44 35.56 14.72
CA THR A 9 22.39 35.75 13.25
C THR A 9 22.91 34.53 12.50
N SER A 10 24.01 33.90 12.96
CA SER A 10 24.56 32.71 12.32
C SER A 10 23.62 31.51 12.40
N VAL A 11 22.96 31.32 13.54
CA VAL A 11 21.96 30.25 13.72
C VAL A 11 20.76 30.48 12.82
N VAL A 12 20.25 31.71 12.73
CA VAL A 12 19.11 32.04 11.85
C VAL A 12 19.48 31.79 10.38
N LEU A 13 20.65 32.23 9.94
CA LEU A 13 21.13 32.01 8.57
C LEU A 13 21.26 30.51 8.27
N PHE A 14 21.81 29.73 9.20
CA PHE A 14 21.91 28.27 9.04
C PHE A 14 20.55 27.62 8.91
N LEU A 15 19.57 27.98 9.75
CA LEU A 15 18.21 27.48 9.68
C LEU A 15 17.51 27.85 8.36
N CYS A 16 17.66 29.09 7.90
CA CYS A 16 17.14 29.54 6.61
C CYS A 16 17.74 28.72 5.46
N LEU A 17 19.04 28.48 5.49
CA LEU A 17 19.74 27.70 4.47
C LEU A 17 19.27 26.23 4.48
N LEU A 18 19.08 25.65 5.66
CA LEU A 18 18.56 24.30 5.83
C LEU A 18 17.13 24.18 5.28
N VAL A 19 16.25 25.13 5.62
CA VAL A 19 14.86 25.16 5.11
C VAL A 19 14.85 25.31 3.59
N THR A 20 15.68 26.19 3.04
CA THR A 20 15.80 26.37 1.59
C THR A 20 16.27 25.10 0.90
N LEU A 21 17.25 24.40 1.47
CA LEU A 21 17.74 23.12 0.97
C LEU A 21 16.64 22.04 0.99
N ILE A 22 15.87 21.96 2.07
CA ILE A 22 14.74 21.02 2.19
C ILE A 22 13.70 21.33 1.11
N ILE A 23 13.29 22.58 0.97
CA ILE A 23 12.32 22.99 -0.07
C ILE A 23 12.84 22.63 -1.46
N PHE A 24 14.13 22.92 -1.74
CA PHE A 24 14.75 22.59 -3.02
C PHE A 24 14.75 21.08 -3.30
N LEU A 25 15.09 20.26 -2.31
CA LEU A 25 15.07 18.79 -2.43
C LEU A 25 13.66 18.28 -2.76
N PHE A 26 12.64 18.78 -2.06
CA PHE A 26 11.24 18.40 -2.33
C PHE A 26 10.76 18.85 -3.70
N GLN A 27 11.10 20.07 -4.11
CA GLN A 27 10.69 20.58 -5.43
C GLN A 27 11.40 19.87 -6.58
N SER A 28 12.66 19.49 -6.40
CA SER A 28 13.46 18.81 -7.44
C SER A 28 12.99 17.38 -7.75
N THR A 29 12.12 16.80 -6.91
CA THR A 29 11.60 15.44 -7.06
C THR A 29 10.14 15.39 -7.53
N ARG A 30 9.47 16.54 -7.63
CA ARG A 30 8.08 16.60 -8.09
C ARG A 30 7.99 16.53 -9.61
N LEU A 31 7.07 15.69 -10.09
CA LEU A 31 6.70 15.70 -11.52
C LEU A 31 6.08 17.05 -11.89
N GLN A 32 6.47 17.60 -13.02
CA GLN A 32 5.80 18.77 -13.56
C GLN A 32 4.43 18.36 -14.11
N THR A 33 3.37 19.00 -13.64
CA THR A 33 2.00 18.72 -14.05
C THR A 33 1.59 19.48 -15.34
N LYS A 34 2.50 20.29 -15.90
CA LYS A 34 2.30 21.04 -17.14
C LYS A 34 3.44 20.73 -18.10
N GLY A 35 3.08 20.48 -19.37
CA GLY A 35 4.05 20.18 -20.42
C GLY A 35 3.83 18.82 -21.04
N SER A 36 4.82 18.31 -21.76
CA SER A 36 4.78 17.01 -22.42
C SER A 36 5.93 16.13 -21.96
N TYR A 37 5.68 14.86 -21.79
CA TYR A 37 6.65 13.82 -21.48
C TYR A 37 6.75 12.86 -22.65
N GLN A 38 7.99 12.45 -22.98
CA GLN A 38 8.20 11.40 -23.98
C GLN A 38 8.41 10.08 -23.26
N LEU A 39 7.39 9.22 -23.31
CA LEU A 39 7.49 7.86 -22.82
C LEU A 39 7.72 6.91 -24.01
N LYS A 40 8.80 6.16 -23.97
CA LYS A 40 9.20 5.22 -25.05
C LYS A 40 8.22 4.05 -25.20
N SER A 41 7.56 3.69 -24.12
CA SER A 41 6.64 2.55 -24.07
C SER A 41 5.26 2.85 -24.67
N LEU A 42 4.89 4.13 -24.91
CA LEU A 42 3.63 4.49 -25.51
C LEU A 42 3.55 4.17 -26.99
N SER A 43 2.41 3.66 -27.45
CA SER A 43 2.14 3.41 -28.88
C SER A 43 1.41 4.57 -29.56
N SER A 44 0.80 5.48 -28.80
CA SER A 44 0.12 6.69 -29.27
C SER A 44 0.15 7.77 -28.19
N GLU A 45 -0.11 9.00 -28.58
CA GLU A 45 -0.22 10.13 -27.67
C GLU A 45 -1.37 9.91 -26.65
N VAL A 46 -1.14 10.35 -25.41
CA VAL A 46 -2.08 10.24 -24.30
C VAL A 46 -2.17 11.60 -23.62
N ASP A 47 -3.37 12.12 -23.50
CA ASP A 47 -3.64 13.34 -22.78
C ASP A 47 -3.93 13.05 -21.31
N VAL A 48 -3.31 13.86 -20.41
CA VAL A 48 -3.55 13.81 -18.97
C VAL A 48 -3.96 15.18 -18.48
N TYR A 49 -5.11 15.25 -17.85
CA TYR A 49 -5.61 16.45 -17.20
C TYR A 49 -5.77 16.19 -15.70
N PHE A 50 -5.26 17.10 -14.87
CA PHE A 50 -5.48 17.07 -13.42
C PHE A 50 -6.58 18.06 -13.06
N ASP A 51 -7.61 17.59 -12.37
CA ASP A 51 -8.70 18.46 -11.91
C ASP A 51 -8.27 19.30 -10.67
N GLU A 52 -9.21 20.08 -10.14
CA GLU A 52 -8.99 20.94 -8.97
C GLU A 52 -8.63 20.18 -7.68
N TYR A 53 -8.94 18.87 -7.62
CA TYR A 53 -8.59 17.97 -6.51
C TYR A 53 -7.27 17.22 -6.73
N GLY A 54 -6.62 17.45 -7.87
CA GLY A 54 -5.40 16.75 -8.26
C GLY A 54 -5.64 15.32 -8.77
N ILE A 55 -6.86 14.99 -9.16
CA ILE A 55 -7.19 13.68 -9.72
C ILE A 55 -6.78 13.66 -11.20
N PRO A 56 -5.95 12.69 -11.65
CA PRO A 56 -5.57 12.57 -13.04
C PRO A 56 -6.67 11.94 -13.88
N HIS A 57 -7.08 12.63 -14.93
CA HIS A 57 -7.97 12.14 -15.99
C HIS A 57 -7.13 11.77 -17.20
N ILE A 58 -7.10 10.47 -17.56
CA ILE A 58 -6.26 9.94 -18.62
C ILE A 58 -7.11 9.63 -19.84
N SER A 59 -6.82 10.26 -20.96
CA SER A 59 -7.47 10.03 -22.25
C SER A 59 -6.50 9.37 -23.22
N ALA A 60 -6.73 8.11 -23.56
CA ALA A 60 -5.88 7.32 -24.44
C ALA A 60 -6.70 6.58 -25.50
N GLN A 61 -6.15 6.42 -26.69
CA GLN A 61 -6.80 5.65 -27.76
C GLN A 61 -6.76 4.14 -27.48
N LYS A 62 -5.76 3.67 -26.74
CA LYS A 62 -5.57 2.25 -26.40
C LYS A 62 -5.53 2.06 -24.90
N PRO A 63 -6.27 1.08 -24.34
CA PRO A 63 -6.27 0.81 -22.91
C PRO A 63 -4.87 0.58 -22.33
N LYS A 64 -3.99 -0.11 -23.06
CA LYS A 64 -2.61 -0.34 -22.59
C LYS A 64 -1.84 0.95 -22.35
N ASP A 65 -2.01 1.96 -23.21
CA ASP A 65 -1.34 3.24 -23.05
C ASP A 65 -1.88 4.00 -21.84
N ALA A 66 -3.20 3.88 -21.57
CA ALA A 66 -3.79 4.43 -20.35
C ALA A 66 -3.18 3.78 -19.08
N TYR A 67 -3.02 2.46 -19.07
CA TYR A 67 -2.39 1.76 -17.93
C TYR A 67 -0.90 2.12 -17.76
N ARG A 68 -0.15 2.32 -18.85
CA ARG A 68 1.25 2.80 -18.77
C ARG A 68 1.34 4.17 -18.13
N VAL A 69 0.52 5.09 -18.61
CA VAL A 69 0.48 6.45 -18.06
C VAL A 69 0.02 6.43 -16.60
N LEU A 70 -0.96 5.59 -16.25
CA LEU A 70 -1.39 5.41 -14.85
C LEU A 70 -0.22 4.91 -13.98
N GLY A 71 0.55 3.93 -14.45
CA GLY A 71 1.74 3.43 -13.75
C GLY A 71 2.80 4.50 -13.54
N PHE A 72 3.06 5.31 -14.57
CA PHE A 72 3.98 6.43 -14.52
C PHE A 72 3.55 7.51 -13.50
N ILE A 73 2.28 7.89 -13.52
CA ILE A 73 1.72 8.86 -12.56
C ILE A 73 1.75 8.30 -11.14
N MET A 74 1.36 7.05 -10.95
CA MET A 74 1.41 6.41 -9.61
C MET A 74 2.84 6.36 -9.06
N ALA A 75 3.84 6.10 -9.91
CA ALA A 75 5.23 6.15 -9.51
C ALA A 75 5.65 7.59 -9.15
N SER A 76 5.20 8.60 -9.89
CA SER A 76 5.53 9.99 -9.59
C SER A 76 5.01 10.47 -8.23
N GLU A 77 3.87 9.95 -7.80
CA GLU A 77 3.19 10.36 -6.57
C GLU A 77 3.49 9.44 -5.37
N ARG A 78 3.73 8.14 -5.62
CA ARG A 78 3.68 7.11 -4.58
C ARG A 78 4.81 6.08 -4.65
N LEU A 79 5.89 6.32 -5.41
CA LEU A 79 6.92 5.30 -5.63
C LEU A 79 7.51 4.75 -4.34
N PHE A 80 7.83 5.62 -3.37
CA PHE A 80 8.37 5.19 -2.09
C PHE A 80 7.38 4.31 -1.32
N GLN A 81 6.11 4.71 -1.27
CA GLN A 81 5.05 3.92 -0.65
C GLN A 81 4.87 2.56 -1.34
N LEU A 82 4.90 2.51 -2.68
CA LEU A 82 4.84 1.27 -3.45
C LEU A 82 6.03 0.35 -3.13
N ASP A 83 7.25 0.91 -3.02
CA ASP A 83 8.43 0.13 -2.67
C ASP A 83 8.36 -0.42 -1.24
N LEU A 84 7.88 0.38 -0.28
CA LEU A 84 7.67 -0.11 1.08
C LEU A 84 6.67 -1.27 1.14
N MET A 85 5.52 -1.12 0.47
CA MET A 85 4.50 -2.17 0.40
C MET A 85 5.05 -3.45 -0.23
N ARG A 86 5.79 -3.33 -1.34
CA ARG A 86 6.48 -4.45 -1.98
C ARG A 86 7.48 -5.12 -1.04
N ARG A 87 8.24 -4.36 -0.26
CA ARG A 87 9.19 -4.88 0.73
C ARG A 87 8.50 -5.61 1.87
N VAL A 88 7.40 -5.09 2.38
CA VAL A 88 6.57 -5.79 3.37
C VAL A 88 6.10 -7.13 2.81
N VAL A 89 5.49 -7.14 1.63
CA VAL A 89 5.01 -8.37 0.97
C VAL A 89 6.14 -9.39 0.76
N SER A 90 7.33 -8.93 0.38
CA SER A 90 8.49 -9.77 0.09
C SER A 90 9.28 -10.18 1.33
N GLY A 91 8.97 -9.61 2.50
CA GLY A 91 9.77 -9.80 3.73
C GLY A 91 11.19 -9.26 3.56
N LYS A 92 11.33 -8.01 3.08
CA LYS A 92 12.59 -7.32 2.75
C LYS A 92 12.64 -5.89 3.31
N LEU A 93 11.80 -5.57 4.28
CA LEU A 93 11.76 -4.23 4.86
C LEU A 93 13.05 -3.93 5.65
N SER A 94 13.62 -4.95 6.29
CA SER A 94 14.87 -4.84 7.07
C SER A 94 16.10 -4.53 6.22
N GLU A 95 16.05 -4.72 4.90
CA GLU A 95 17.13 -4.28 4.00
C GLU A 95 17.29 -2.73 4.00
N VAL A 96 16.23 -2.00 4.35
CA VAL A 96 16.22 -0.53 4.38
C VAL A 96 16.24 0.01 5.82
N PHE A 97 15.47 -0.60 6.73
CA PHE A 97 15.29 -0.09 8.09
C PHE A 97 16.04 -0.88 9.16
N GLY A 98 16.83 -1.88 8.77
CA GLY A 98 17.66 -2.66 9.68
C GLY A 98 16.87 -3.64 10.54
N SER A 99 17.47 -4.07 11.65
CA SER A 99 16.95 -5.11 12.54
C SER A 99 15.60 -4.80 13.16
N ASP A 100 15.24 -3.53 13.25
CA ASP A 100 13.99 -3.10 13.89
C ASP A 100 12.73 -3.58 13.14
N THR A 101 12.87 -3.94 11.88
CA THR A 101 11.77 -4.44 11.04
C THR A 101 11.90 -5.93 10.68
N LEU A 102 12.85 -6.64 11.27
CA LEU A 102 13.11 -8.05 10.97
C LEU A 102 11.94 -8.98 11.33
N ASP A 103 11.21 -8.68 12.40
CA ASP A 103 10.01 -9.40 12.80
C ASP A 103 8.88 -9.29 11.74
N ILE A 104 8.76 -8.13 11.08
CA ILE A 104 7.85 -7.93 9.95
C ILE A 104 8.25 -8.84 8.78
N ASP A 105 9.53 -8.86 8.43
CA ASP A 105 10.03 -9.71 7.35
C ASP A 105 9.79 -11.19 7.62
N ILE A 106 10.04 -11.63 8.86
CA ILE A 106 9.79 -13.00 9.31
C ILE A 106 8.29 -13.36 9.18
N LEU A 107 7.40 -12.45 9.59
CA LEU A 107 5.96 -12.67 9.50
C LEU A 107 5.51 -12.76 8.03
N SER A 108 5.89 -11.83 7.19
CA SER A 108 5.54 -11.80 5.76
C SER A 108 5.99 -13.07 5.03
N ARG A 109 7.17 -13.57 5.36
CA ARG A 109 7.71 -14.84 4.81
C ARG A 109 6.97 -16.06 5.35
N LYS A 110 6.58 -16.08 6.63
CA LYS A 110 5.73 -17.14 7.20
C LYS A 110 4.34 -17.19 6.59
N LEU A 111 3.76 -16.02 6.30
CA LEU A 111 2.48 -15.91 5.59
C LEU A 111 2.63 -16.18 4.08
N MET A 112 3.86 -16.28 3.59
CA MET A 112 4.18 -16.57 2.17
C MET A 112 3.53 -15.59 1.18
N LEU A 113 3.37 -14.31 1.54
CA LEU A 113 2.62 -13.33 0.74
C LEU A 113 3.14 -13.25 -0.70
N LYS A 114 4.45 -13.03 -0.88
CA LYS A 114 5.09 -12.99 -2.21
C LYS A 114 5.09 -14.38 -2.86
N LYS A 115 5.40 -15.43 -2.10
CA LYS A 115 5.48 -16.80 -2.64
C LYS A 115 4.13 -17.26 -3.19
N ASN A 116 3.03 -17.04 -2.48
CA ASN A 116 1.70 -17.39 -2.96
C ASN A 116 1.35 -16.69 -4.27
N SER A 117 1.80 -15.45 -4.45
CA SER A 117 1.61 -14.69 -5.69
C SER A 117 2.42 -15.27 -6.86
N VAL A 118 3.67 -15.67 -6.61
CA VAL A 118 4.51 -16.35 -7.60
C VAL A 118 3.88 -17.69 -7.98
N ASP A 119 3.56 -18.53 -6.98
CA ASP A 119 2.95 -19.85 -7.20
C ASP A 119 1.61 -19.73 -7.96
N PHE A 120 0.84 -18.68 -7.69
CA PHE A 120 -0.40 -18.40 -8.43
C PHE A 120 -0.13 -18.10 -9.91
N LEU A 121 0.87 -17.25 -10.21
CA LEU A 121 1.22 -16.89 -11.59
C LEU A 121 1.78 -18.08 -12.38
N GLU A 122 2.49 -18.99 -11.73
CA GLU A 122 3.06 -20.19 -12.33
C GLU A 122 2.01 -21.27 -12.67
N ARG A 123 0.83 -21.21 -12.08
CA ARG A 123 -0.24 -22.17 -12.38
C ARG A 123 -0.67 -22.05 -13.84
N LYS A 124 -0.74 -23.18 -14.53
CA LYS A 124 -1.13 -23.27 -15.95
C LYS A 124 -2.49 -22.62 -16.24
N ASN A 125 -3.40 -22.67 -15.26
CA ASN A 125 -4.73 -22.05 -15.34
C ASN A 125 -4.99 -21.25 -14.06
N ASN A 126 -4.43 -20.05 -13.99
CA ASN A 126 -4.52 -19.17 -12.82
C ASN A 126 -5.71 -18.20 -12.84
N GLY A 127 -6.60 -18.31 -13.82
CA GLY A 127 -7.79 -17.46 -13.93
C GLY A 127 -7.54 -16.04 -14.45
N LEU A 128 -6.29 -15.60 -14.60
CA LEU A 128 -6.00 -14.32 -15.22
C LEU A 128 -6.05 -14.41 -16.74
N SER A 129 -6.89 -13.58 -17.37
CA SER A 129 -6.91 -13.48 -18.83
C SER A 129 -5.59 -12.92 -19.36
N GLN A 130 -5.27 -13.21 -20.63
CA GLN A 130 -4.09 -12.62 -21.29
C GLN A 130 -4.20 -11.10 -21.38
N GLU A 131 -5.42 -10.59 -21.51
CA GLU A 131 -5.71 -9.16 -21.50
C GLU A 131 -5.39 -8.53 -20.16
N ALA A 132 -5.86 -9.10 -19.04
CA ALA A 132 -5.53 -8.64 -17.69
C ALA A 132 -4.02 -8.61 -17.46
N LYS A 133 -3.31 -9.69 -17.80
CA LYS A 133 -1.84 -9.74 -17.72
C LYS A 133 -1.19 -8.64 -18.54
N SER A 134 -1.73 -8.35 -19.73
CA SER A 134 -1.18 -7.32 -20.60
C SER A 134 -1.35 -5.91 -20.03
N TYR A 135 -2.45 -5.63 -19.33
CA TYR A 135 -2.68 -4.34 -18.66
C TYR A 135 -1.82 -4.19 -17.40
N MET A 136 -1.69 -5.26 -16.61
CA MET A 136 -0.76 -5.27 -15.46
C MET A 136 0.68 -5.00 -15.89
N ASN A 137 1.14 -5.66 -16.97
CA ASN A 137 2.48 -5.40 -17.52
C ASN A 137 2.62 -3.95 -18.01
N ALA A 138 1.62 -3.42 -18.70
CA ALA A 138 1.65 -2.03 -19.16
C ALA A 138 1.75 -1.04 -17.98
N TYR A 139 1.04 -1.29 -16.89
CA TYR A 139 1.15 -0.50 -15.66
C TYR A 139 2.58 -0.56 -15.06
N LEU A 140 3.17 -1.75 -15.00
CA LEU A 140 4.54 -1.94 -14.53
C LEU A 140 5.57 -1.26 -15.44
N GLU A 141 5.39 -1.33 -16.77
CA GLU A 141 6.22 -0.61 -17.74
C GLU A 141 6.23 0.89 -17.45
N GLY A 142 5.07 1.48 -17.11
CA GLY A 142 4.98 2.88 -16.71
C GLY A 142 5.75 3.20 -15.43
N ILE A 143 5.68 2.35 -14.41
CA ILE A 143 6.47 2.51 -13.16
C ILE A 143 7.97 2.44 -13.49
N HIS A 144 8.40 1.47 -14.28
CA HIS A 144 9.80 1.30 -14.65
C HIS A 144 10.33 2.49 -15.44
N GLU A 145 9.54 2.99 -16.40
CA GLU A 145 9.93 4.15 -17.19
C GLU A 145 10.08 5.41 -16.33
N TYR A 146 9.23 5.59 -15.30
CA TYR A 146 9.42 6.66 -14.33
C TYR A 146 10.75 6.49 -13.57
N ILE A 147 11.06 5.31 -13.05
CA ILE A 147 12.30 5.03 -12.31
C ILE A 147 13.53 5.30 -13.16
N GLU A 148 13.48 4.98 -14.46
CA GLU A 148 14.58 5.13 -15.39
C GLU A 148 14.79 6.57 -15.88
N THR A 149 13.71 7.35 -16.00
CA THR A 149 13.75 8.63 -16.70
C THR A 149 13.58 9.85 -15.77
N GLN A 150 13.07 9.67 -14.56
CA GLN A 150 12.75 10.77 -13.66
C GLN A 150 13.63 10.77 -12.40
N SER A 151 13.66 11.92 -11.72
CA SER A 151 14.28 12.02 -10.40
C SER A 151 13.50 11.20 -9.38
N LEU A 152 14.20 10.31 -8.69
CA LEU A 152 13.56 9.53 -7.62
C LEU A 152 13.10 10.43 -6.46
N PRO A 153 12.02 10.08 -5.77
CA PRO A 153 11.56 10.71 -4.53
C PRO A 153 12.68 10.90 -3.51
N VAL A 154 12.55 11.95 -2.70
CA VAL A 154 13.60 12.38 -1.76
C VAL A 154 13.96 11.28 -0.76
N GLU A 155 13.00 10.42 -0.40
CA GLU A 155 13.18 9.32 0.54
C GLU A 155 14.26 8.35 0.06
N PHE A 156 14.30 8.01 -1.24
CA PHE A 156 15.35 7.15 -1.80
C PHE A 156 16.74 7.78 -1.70
N LYS A 157 16.81 9.11 -1.90
CA LYS A 157 18.08 9.86 -1.77
C LYS A 157 18.56 9.88 -0.33
N LEU A 158 17.65 10.08 0.64
CA LEU A 158 17.97 10.12 2.06
C LEU A 158 18.38 8.74 2.58
N LEU A 159 17.75 7.68 2.11
CA LEU A 159 18.03 6.30 2.52
C LEU A 159 19.16 5.65 1.70
N GLY A 160 19.64 6.34 0.64
CA GLY A 160 20.82 5.91 -0.11
C GLY A 160 20.63 4.66 -0.96
N TYR A 161 19.40 4.41 -1.47
CA TYR A 161 19.16 3.26 -2.35
C TYR A 161 18.25 3.60 -3.53
N THR A 162 18.25 2.72 -4.54
CA THR A 162 17.37 2.78 -5.71
C THR A 162 16.41 1.58 -5.67
N PRO A 163 15.11 1.78 -5.94
CA PRO A 163 14.16 0.68 -6.00
C PRO A 163 14.50 -0.25 -7.16
N GLY A 164 14.47 -1.56 -6.93
CA GLY A 164 14.57 -2.54 -8.01
C GLY A 164 13.30 -2.60 -8.85
N PRO A 165 13.30 -3.38 -9.94
CA PRO A 165 12.13 -3.53 -10.80
C PRO A 165 10.94 -4.09 -10.01
N PHE A 166 9.75 -3.60 -10.35
CA PHE A 166 8.49 -4.13 -9.84
C PHE A 166 8.03 -5.29 -10.72
N GLU A 167 7.48 -6.32 -10.10
CA GLU A 167 7.01 -7.52 -10.77
C GLU A 167 5.50 -7.69 -10.61
N MET A 168 4.86 -8.44 -11.50
CA MET A 168 3.45 -8.79 -11.39
C MET A 168 3.13 -9.50 -10.05
N ALA A 169 4.07 -10.30 -9.56
CA ALA A 169 3.93 -10.95 -8.25
C ALA A 169 3.92 -9.95 -7.08
N ASP A 170 4.52 -8.76 -7.24
CA ASP A 170 4.43 -7.69 -6.24
C ASP A 170 3.03 -7.09 -6.19
N MET A 171 2.41 -6.84 -7.36
CA MET A 171 1.03 -6.34 -7.43
C MET A 171 0.03 -7.31 -6.79
N LEU A 172 0.15 -8.61 -7.10
CA LEU A 172 -0.72 -9.63 -6.52
C LEU A 172 -0.44 -9.82 -5.02
N GLY A 173 0.82 -9.74 -4.61
CA GLY A 173 1.20 -9.79 -3.20
C GLY A 173 0.63 -8.63 -2.40
N LEU A 174 0.55 -7.45 -3.00
CA LEU A 174 -0.12 -6.30 -2.39
C LEU A 174 -1.61 -6.56 -2.17
N SER A 175 -2.31 -7.17 -3.13
CA SER A 175 -3.71 -7.60 -2.95
C SER A 175 -3.87 -8.59 -1.80
N SER A 176 -2.93 -9.53 -1.66
CA SER A 176 -2.90 -10.48 -0.53
C SER A 176 -2.66 -9.77 0.82
N TYR A 177 -1.80 -8.76 0.84
CA TYR A 177 -1.56 -7.94 2.02
C TYR A 177 -2.80 -7.12 2.41
N MET A 178 -3.50 -6.53 1.43
CA MET A 178 -4.76 -5.84 1.67
C MET A 178 -5.83 -6.78 2.21
N ALA A 179 -5.96 -7.98 1.64
CA ALA A 179 -6.89 -9.01 2.13
C ALA A 179 -6.58 -9.44 3.57
N LEU A 180 -5.30 -9.51 3.94
CA LEU A 180 -4.89 -9.73 5.33
C LEU A 180 -5.37 -8.61 6.25
N GLY A 181 -5.27 -7.34 5.82
CA GLY A 181 -5.74 -6.18 6.56
C GLY A 181 -7.25 -6.17 6.77
N PHE A 182 -8.02 -6.63 5.79
CA PHE A 182 -9.49 -6.78 5.90
C PHE A 182 -9.91 -8.05 6.65
N SER A 183 -8.98 -8.95 6.95
CA SER A 183 -9.25 -10.17 7.70
C SER A 183 -9.31 -9.87 9.20
N GLU A 184 -10.44 -9.36 9.69
CA GLU A 184 -10.67 -9.15 11.11
C GLU A 184 -10.62 -10.46 11.92
N GLY A 185 -10.81 -11.60 11.27
CA GLY A 185 -10.78 -12.92 11.88
C GLY A 185 -9.49 -13.24 12.62
N LEU A 186 -8.34 -12.80 12.12
CA LEU A 186 -7.06 -13.01 12.80
C LEU A 186 -7.02 -12.41 14.20
N THR A 187 -7.66 -11.26 14.41
CA THR A 187 -7.72 -10.57 15.70
C THR A 187 -8.92 -11.04 16.52
N ALA A 188 -10.08 -11.12 15.90
CA ALA A 188 -11.33 -11.49 16.54
C ALA A 188 -11.30 -12.95 17.02
N ASP A 189 -10.83 -13.89 16.22
CA ASP A 189 -10.80 -15.32 16.57
C ASP A 189 -9.88 -15.61 17.75
N VAL A 190 -8.76 -14.88 17.85
CA VAL A 190 -7.85 -14.99 19.00
C VAL A 190 -8.53 -14.46 20.26
N LEU A 191 -9.13 -13.26 20.17
CA LEU A 191 -9.85 -12.65 21.28
C LEU A 191 -11.02 -13.55 21.73
N PHE A 192 -11.83 -14.04 20.80
CA PHE A 192 -12.93 -14.95 21.10
C PHE A 192 -12.44 -16.23 21.76
N SER A 193 -11.32 -16.79 21.30
CA SER A 193 -10.72 -17.99 21.91
C SER A 193 -10.26 -17.74 23.35
N GLU A 194 -9.68 -16.59 23.63
CA GLU A 194 -9.28 -16.19 25.00
C GLU A 194 -10.52 -15.94 25.89
N LEU A 195 -11.55 -15.31 25.37
CA LEU A 195 -12.79 -15.06 26.09
C LEU A 195 -13.56 -16.36 26.40
N MET A 196 -13.53 -17.35 25.49
CA MET A 196 -14.14 -18.67 25.71
C MET A 196 -13.48 -19.47 26.86
N GLU A 197 -12.20 -19.20 27.16
CA GLU A 197 -11.51 -19.82 28.30
C GLU A 197 -11.90 -19.17 29.65
N ILE A 198 -12.34 -17.92 29.63
CA ILE A 198 -12.53 -17.10 30.85
C ILE A 198 -14.03 -16.92 31.15
N LEU A 199 -14.87 -16.81 30.13
CA LEU A 199 -16.29 -16.48 30.27
C LEU A 199 -17.18 -17.74 30.22
N PRO A 200 -18.21 -17.79 31.07
CA PRO A 200 -19.25 -18.81 30.97
C PRO A 200 -20.00 -18.77 29.62
N GLU A 201 -20.53 -19.90 29.18
CA GLU A 201 -21.18 -20.05 27.87
C GLU A 201 -22.35 -19.08 27.63
N ASP A 202 -23.12 -18.78 28.68
CA ASP A 202 -24.23 -17.82 28.64
C ASP A 202 -23.77 -16.39 28.33
N LYS A 203 -22.59 -15.99 28.83
CA LYS A 203 -21.98 -14.70 28.55
C LYS A 203 -21.40 -14.64 27.13
N MET A 204 -20.85 -15.74 26.64
CA MET A 204 -20.34 -15.83 25.27
C MET A 204 -21.46 -15.66 24.23
N LYS A 205 -22.68 -16.11 24.52
CA LYS A 205 -23.85 -15.91 23.65
C LYS A 205 -24.20 -14.44 23.43
N ILE A 206 -23.93 -13.56 24.42
CA ILE A 206 -24.19 -12.12 24.32
C ILE A 206 -23.18 -11.45 23.39
N ILE A 207 -21.93 -11.92 23.37
CA ILE A 207 -20.84 -11.34 22.58
C ILE A 207 -20.94 -11.80 21.11
N ARG A 208 -21.57 -12.95 20.84
CA ARG A 208 -21.83 -13.46 19.49
C ARG A 208 -23.02 -12.79 18.81
N VAL A 209 -23.08 -11.48 18.76
CA VAL A 209 -24.14 -10.75 18.07
C VAL A 209 -24.00 -10.96 16.56
N GLY A 210 -24.90 -11.78 15.97
CA GLY A 210 -25.12 -11.84 14.52
C GLY A 210 -24.65 -13.08 13.76
N ALA A 211 -24.05 -14.08 14.39
CA ALA A 211 -23.72 -15.34 13.71
C ALA A 211 -24.41 -16.52 14.41
N GLU A 212 -25.40 -17.12 13.78
CA GLU A 212 -25.73 -18.53 14.02
C GLU A 212 -24.55 -19.36 13.54
N VAL A 213 -23.53 -19.50 14.38
CA VAL A 213 -22.41 -20.38 14.09
C VAL A 213 -22.82 -21.79 14.49
N ASP A 214 -22.90 -22.65 13.49
CA ASP A 214 -23.14 -24.07 13.65
C ASP A 214 -22.16 -24.63 14.68
N LYS A 215 -22.67 -25.28 15.73
CA LYS A 215 -21.90 -25.80 16.87
C LYS A 215 -20.78 -26.74 16.48
N ASP A 216 -20.83 -27.33 15.30
CA ASP A 216 -19.85 -28.29 14.80
C ASP A 216 -18.59 -27.67 14.21
N TYR A 217 -18.60 -26.36 13.90
CA TYR A 217 -17.43 -25.64 13.38
C TYR A 217 -16.48 -25.10 14.47
N PHE A 218 -16.93 -24.96 15.71
CA PHE A 218 -16.15 -24.45 16.82
C PHE A 218 -16.10 -25.43 17.99
N THR A 219 -15.53 -26.59 17.78
CA THR A 219 -14.88 -27.31 18.89
C THR A 219 -13.47 -26.72 19.06
N PRO A 220 -13.21 -25.94 20.10
CA PRO A 220 -11.86 -25.45 20.35
C PRO A 220 -10.98 -26.65 20.70
N LYS A 221 -10.29 -27.21 19.72
CA LYS A 221 -9.06 -27.94 20.03
C LYS A 221 -8.20 -26.91 20.75
N LYS A 222 -7.84 -27.19 22.02
CA LYS A 222 -6.98 -26.39 22.88
C LYS A 222 -6.07 -25.49 22.03
N ILE A 223 -6.46 -24.23 21.86
CA ILE A 223 -5.60 -23.25 21.17
C ILE A 223 -4.44 -23.04 22.14
N VAL A 224 -3.33 -23.67 21.81
CA VAL A 224 -2.09 -23.45 22.54
C VAL A 224 -1.87 -21.94 22.53
N ARG A 225 -1.88 -21.31 23.70
CA ARG A 225 -1.40 -19.93 23.92
C ARG A 225 0.04 -19.86 23.41
N SER A 226 0.20 -19.78 22.09
CA SER A 226 1.54 -19.73 21.54
C SER A 226 2.01 -18.29 21.64
N LYS A 227 3.26 -18.12 22.09
CA LYS A 227 4.00 -16.85 21.97
C LYS A 227 3.88 -16.26 20.55
N PHE A 228 3.58 -17.10 19.57
CA PHE A 228 3.34 -16.75 18.18
C PHE A 228 2.14 -15.82 18.01
N ILE A 229 0.98 -16.12 18.62
CA ILE A 229 -0.25 -15.32 18.47
C ILE A 229 -0.07 -13.93 19.08
N LYS A 230 0.51 -13.84 20.29
CA LYS A 230 0.83 -12.55 20.91
C LYS A 230 1.84 -11.73 20.09
N GLY A 231 2.83 -12.40 19.50
CA GLY A 231 3.79 -11.78 18.59
C GLY A 231 3.15 -11.32 17.29
N LEU A 232 2.13 -12.02 16.79
CA LEU A 232 1.42 -11.68 15.55
C LEU A 232 0.75 -10.29 15.64
N HIS A 233 -0.02 -10.04 16.70
CA HIS A 233 -0.66 -8.74 16.93
C HIS A 233 0.35 -7.60 17.00
N SER A 234 1.34 -7.77 17.86
CA SER A 234 2.42 -6.79 18.02
C SER A 234 3.15 -6.49 16.69
N THR A 235 3.34 -7.50 15.84
CA THR A 235 3.98 -7.32 14.54
C THR A 235 3.05 -6.66 13.53
N ILE A 236 1.75 -6.97 13.53
CA ILE A 236 0.75 -6.30 12.68
C ILE A 236 0.65 -4.82 13.05
N ASP A 237 0.55 -4.49 14.34
CA ASP A 237 0.54 -3.11 14.80
C ASP A 237 1.80 -2.35 14.38
N LYS A 238 2.95 -3.01 14.43
CA LYS A 238 4.22 -2.44 13.99
C LYS A 238 4.25 -2.20 12.48
N ILE A 239 3.70 -3.10 11.66
CA ILE A 239 3.58 -2.91 10.21
C ILE A 239 2.81 -1.62 9.92
N ASN A 240 1.74 -1.34 10.66
CA ASN A 240 0.92 -0.14 10.48
C ASN A 240 1.70 1.17 10.66
N ASN A 241 2.82 1.17 11.38
CA ASN A 241 3.68 2.35 11.51
C ASN A 241 4.50 2.64 10.25
N TYR A 242 4.78 1.62 9.42
CA TYR A 242 5.55 1.77 8.18
C TYR A 242 4.65 1.80 6.95
N VAL A 243 3.65 0.93 6.93
CA VAL A 243 2.71 0.77 5.82
C VAL A 243 1.31 0.61 6.42
N PRO A 244 0.54 1.70 6.58
CA PRO A 244 -0.78 1.63 7.19
C PRO A 244 -1.69 0.64 6.45
N ILE A 245 -2.27 -0.28 7.19
CA ILE A 245 -3.35 -1.14 6.69
C ILE A 245 -4.64 -0.31 6.77
N PHE A 246 -5.35 -0.21 5.67
CA PHE A 246 -6.63 0.48 5.65
C PHE A 246 -7.66 -0.34 6.43
N HIS A 247 -8.02 0.14 7.62
CA HIS A 247 -9.13 -0.37 8.39
C HIS A 247 -10.37 0.47 8.07
N GLY A 248 -11.14 0.09 7.09
CA GLY A 248 -12.39 0.75 6.82
C GLY A 248 -12.87 0.59 5.38
N SER A 249 -14.16 0.50 5.25
CA SER A 249 -14.89 0.61 4.00
C SER A 249 -16.01 1.60 4.23
N ASN A 250 -16.08 2.63 3.39
CA ASN A 250 -17.20 3.55 3.40
C ASN A 250 -18.19 3.11 2.33
N SER A 251 -19.46 3.03 2.71
CA SER A 251 -20.54 2.86 1.75
C SER A 251 -21.67 3.81 2.09
N TRP A 252 -22.31 4.37 1.10
CA TRP A 252 -23.47 5.22 1.28
C TRP A 252 -24.51 4.96 0.21
N VAL A 253 -25.76 5.20 0.57
CA VAL A 253 -26.90 5.06 -0.34
C VAL A 253 -27.57 6.42 -0.49
N LEU A 254 -27.70 6.87 -1.73
CA LEU A 254 -28.53 8.02 -2.07
C LEU A 254 -29.90 7.54 -2.52
N SER A 255 -30.96 8.06 -1.88
CA SER A 255 -32.33 7.80 -2.30
C SER A 255 -32.54 8.34 -3.72
N GLY A 256 -33.34 7.63 -4.54
CA GLY A 256 -33.73 8.09 -5.89
C GLY A 256 -34.39 9.48 -5.93
N LYS A 257 -34.91 9.98 -4.79
CA LYS A 257 -35.41 11.35 -4.69
C LYS A 257 -34.29 12.42 -4.77
N ARG A 258 -33.03 12.02 -4.58
CA ARG A 258 -31.84 12.90 -4.59
C ARG A 258 -30.93 12.66 -5.80
N THR A 259 -31.33 11.80 -6.72
CA THR A 259 -30.60 11.51 -7.95
C THR A 259 -31.38 12.04 -9.16
N GLU A 260 -30.69 12.50 -10.18
CA GLU A 260 -31.31 12.96 -11.43
C GLU A 260 -32.04 11.84 -12.16
N SER A 261 -31.55 10.60 -12.05
CA SER A 261 -32.15 9.41 -12.67
C SER A 261 -33.43 8.93 -11.99
N GLY A 262 -33.75 9.39 -10.77
CA GLY A 262 -34.83 8.86 -9.95
C GLY A 262 -34.57 7.49 -9.34
N TYR A 263 -33.43 6.84 -9.63
CA TYR A 263 -33.04 5.54 -9.07
C TYR A 263 -32.08 5.72 -7.88
N PRO A 264 -32.14 4.86 -6.85
CA PRO A 264 -31.18 4.90 -5.77
C PRO A 264 -29.77 4.59 -6.27
N LEU A 265 -28.79 5.29 -5.71
CA LEU A 265 -27.37 5.10 -6.00
C LEU A 265 -26.69 4.54 -4.77
N LEU A 266 -25.96 3.43 -4.94
CA LEU A 266 -25.10 2.81 -3.93
C LEU A 266 -23.64 3.08 -4.31
N ALA A 267 -22.84 3.63 -3.37
CA ALA A 267 -21.41 3.86 -3.52
C ALA A 267 -20.63 3.29 -2.33
#